data_71f5d0381dc62ce81497758106c20e97
#
_entry.id   71f5d0381dc62ce81497758106c20e97
#
_cell.length_a   1.000
_cell.length_b   1.000
_cell.length_c   1.000
_cell.angle_alpha   90.00
_cell.angle_beta   90.00
_cell.angle_gamma   90.00
#
_symmetry.space_group_name_H-M   'P 1'
#
loop_
_entity.id
_entity.type
_entity.pdbx_description
1 polymer ?
#
loop_
_entity_poly.entity_id
_entity_poly.type
_entity_poly.pdbx_seq_one_letter_code
_entity_poly.pdbx_strand_id
1 'polypeptide(L)'
;AAGPGPEHSIASPQEEVEAWAEACDWQLDMGQDLAQSTHLASGAGRSLALALQTQLAADLAAMPDPAFAEALARLGPDPLALAGAFGVPVLAAFRRIALRPGSGLGLLLCDGAGTLTLRKTAAGFSSPRFGAACPLWPLFTALTRPETPVEAVIALPGPQGARFRARAFCQTRFPGGFRGPELREAAMLILPIAPGLAMGP
;
A
#
# COMPACT_ATOMS: atom_id res chain seq x y z
N ALA A 1 -40.65 1.98 -22.63
CA ALA A 1 -39.77 1.33 -21.65
C ALA A 1 -38.54 2.19 -21.51
N ALA A 2 -38.40 2.90 -20.37
CA ALA A 2 -37.19 3.64 -20.05
C ALA A 2 -36.13 2.61 -19.67
N GLY A 3 -34.98 2.63 -20.35
CA GLY A 3 -33.82 1.83 -19.99
C GLY A 3 -33.28 2.24 -18.60
N PRO A 4 -32.59 1.35 -17.88
CA PRO A 4 -32.01 1.69 -16.60
C PRO A 4 -31.09 2.89 -16.81
N GLY A 5 -31.34 3.96 -16.01
CA GLY A 5 -30.45 5.12 -15.96
C GLY A 5 -29.06 4.70 -15.52
N PRO A 6 -28.01 5.50 -15.76
CA PRO A 6 -26.67 5.18 -15.35
C PRO A 6 -26.66 4.94 -13.83
N GLU A 7 -26.37 3.71 -13.41
CA GLU A 7 -26.07 3.41 -12.02
C GLU A 7 -24.87 4.26 -11.63
N HIS A 8 -25.13 5.31 -10.88
CA HIS A 8 -24.08 6.07 -10.22
C HIS A 8 -23.53 5.16 -9.13
N SER A 9 -22.50 4.39 -9.44
CA SER A 9 -21.73 3.69 -8.45
C SER A 9 -21.14 4.75 -7.51
N ILE A 10 -21.70 4.86 -6.32
CA ILE A 10 -21.17 5.74 -5.28
C ILE A 10 -19.84 5.12 -4.85
N ALA A 11 -18.73 5.78 -5.19
CA ALA A 11 -17.42 5.35 -4.74
C ALA A 11 -17.36 5.34 -3.21
N SER A 12 -16.76 4.33 -2.62
CA SER A 12 -16.48 4.33 -1.19
C SER A 12 -15.45 5.43 -0.85
N PRO A 13 -15.41 5.93 0.38
CA PRO A 13 -14.40 6.93 0.79
C PRO A 13 -12.96 6.48 0.51
N GLN A 14 -12.69 5.18 0.60
CA GLN A 14 -11.40 4.60 0.26
C GLN A 14 -11.11 4.72 -1.25
N GLU A 15 -12.09 4.39 -2.10
CA GLU A 15 -11.94 4.52 -3.56
C GLU A 15 -11.75 5.97 -4.00
N GLU A 16 -12.40 6.92 -3.31
CA GLU A 16 -12.17 8.35 -3.52
C GLU A 16 -10.69 8.71 -3.26
N VAL A 17 -10.13 8.26 -2.13
CA VAL A 17 -8.73 8.53 -1.76
C VAL A 17 -7.76 7.86 -2.72
N GLU A 18 -8.00 6.62 -3.11
CA GLU A 18 -7.16 5.90 -4.07
C GLU A 18 -7.16 6.57 -5.45
N ALA A 19 -8.33 6.99 -5.94
CA ALA A 19 -8.45 7.71 -7.20
C ALA A 19 -7.78 9.09 -7.15
N TRP A 20 -7.92 9.81 -6.04
CA TRP A 20 -7.25 11.09 -5.83
C TRP A 20 -5.72 10.91 -5.78
N ALA A 21 -5.22 9.95 -5.03
CA ALA A 21 -3.79 9.68 -4.91
C ALA A 21 -3.17 9.26 -6.25
N GLU A 22 -3.88 8.44 -7.03
CA GLU A 22 -3.46 8.02 -8.37
C GLU A 22 -3.41 9.20 -9.34
N ALA A 23 -4.41 10.09 -9.31
CA ALA A 23 -4.44 11.30 -10.13
C ALA A 23 -3.29 12.28 -9.82
N CYS A 24 -2.75 12.23 -8.61
CA CYS A 24 -1.59 13.02 -8.17
C CYS A 24 -0.26 12.27 -8.34
N ASP A 25 -0.24 11.10 -8.99
CA ASP A 25 0.95 10.19 -9.03
C ASP A 25 1.56 10.00 -7.63
N TRP A 26 0.71 9.89 -6.61
CA TRP A 26 1.09 9.71 -5.20
C TRP A 26 1.96 10.83 -4.61
N GLN A 27 2.03 11.99 -5.27
CA GLN A 27 2.60 13.23 -4.73
C GLN A 27 1.57 13.91 -3.81
N LEU A 28 1.52 13.50 -2.57
CA LEU A 28 0.49 13.89 -1.62
C LEU A 28 1.04 14.94 -0.63
N ASP A 29 1.27 16.14 -1.13
CA ASP A 29 1.80 17.24 -0.32
C ASP A 29 0.78 17.80 0.67
N MET A 30 1.22 18.15 1.89
CA MET A 30 0.37 18.73 2.93
C MET A 30 -0.26 20.08 2.54
N GLY A 31 0.24 20.72 1.48
CA GLY A 31 -0.30 21.99 0.97
C GLY A 31 -1.45 21.84 -0.02
N GLN A 32 -1.82 20.64 -0.43
CA GLN A 32 -2.92 20.42 -1.36
C GLN A 32 -4.25 20.70 -0.69
N ASP A 33 -5.08 21.56 -1.32
CA ASP A 33 -6.45 21.82 -0.87
C ASP A 33 -7.37 20.63 -1.25
N LEU A 34 -7.63 19.77 -0.29
CA LEU A 34 -8.48 18.59 -0.47
C LEU A 34 -9.92 18.95 -0.82
N ALA A 35 -10.39 20.17 -0.50
CA ALA A 35 -11.72 20.61 -0.82
C ALA A 35 -11.91 20.91 -2.33
N GLN A 36 -10.82 21.18 -3.03
CA GLN A 36 -10.82 21.45 -4.47
C GLN A 36 -10.72 20.17 -5.32
N SER A 37 -10.47 19.04 -4.71
CA SER A 37 -10.32 17.78 -5.45
C SER A 37 -11.66 17.26 -5.93
N THR A 38 -11.76 17.00 -7.23
CA THR A 38 -12.94 16.38 -7.85
C THR A 38 -13.10 14.90 -7.50
N HIS A 39 -12.03 14.26 -7.01
CA HIS A 39 -12.04 12.86 -6.61
C HIS A 39 -12.52 12.65 -5.17
N LEU A 40 -12.46 13.68 -4.31
CA LEU A 40 -12.82 13.61 -2.88
C LEU A 40 -14.22 14.22 -2.65
N ALA A 41 -15.25 13.53 -3.12
CA ALA A 41 -16.62 14.02 -3.05
C ALA A 41 -17.17 14.03 -1.61
N SER A 42 -16.85 13.00 -0.82
CA SER A 42 -17.38 12.83 0.53
C SER A 42 -16.51 13.48 1.61
N GLY A 43 -17.15 13.85 2.75
CA GLY A 43 -16.41 14.31 3.93
C GLY A 43 -15.51 13.21 4.50
N ALA A 44 -15.96 11.96 4.44
CA ALA A 44 -15.17 10.79 4.87
C ALA A 44 -13.93 10.58 3.99
N GLY A 45 -14.08 10.70 2.65
CA GLY A 45 -12.94 10.64 1.73
C GLY A 45 -11.90 11.72 2.02
N ARG A 46 -12.34 12.98 2.24
CA ARG A 46 -11.42 14.07 2.63
C ARG A 46 -10.70 13.80 3.96
N SER A 47 -11.41 13.26 4.95
CA SER A 47 -10.79 12.91 6.24
C SER A 47 -9.74 11.81 6.11
N LEU A 48 -10.00 10.78 5.30
CA LEU A 48 -9.04 9.72 5.00
C LEU A 48 -7.84 10.25 4.21
N ALA A 49 -8.07 11.13 3.22
CA ALA A 49 -7.00 11.77 2.45
C ALA A 49 -6.06 12.59 3.35
N LEU A 50 -6.63 13.37 4.27
CA LEU A 50 -5.85 14.14 5.26
C LEU A 50 -5.03 13.22 6.18
N ALA A 51 -5.62 12.12 6.63
CA ALA A 51 -4.91 11.13 7.44
C ALA A 51 -3.74 10.51 6.67
N LEU A 52 -3.94 10.17 5.40
CA LEU A 52 -2.89 9.64 4.53
C LEU A 52 -1.77 10.68 4.31
N GLN A 53 -2.10 11.93 3.97
CA GLN A 53 -1.11 13.02 3.85
C GLN A 53 -0.28 13.18 5.13
N THR A 54 -0.96 13.20 6.28
CA THR A 54 -0.30 13.35 7.59
C THR A 54 0.68 12.19 7.84
N GLN A 55 0.25 10.97 7.52
CA GLN A 55 1.09 9.79 7.67
C GLN A 55 2.32 9.84 6.74
N LEU A 56 2.13 10.23 5.47
CA LEU A 56 3.22 10.33 4.51
C LEU A 56 4.20 11.46 4.85
N ALA A 57 3.70 12.57 5.37
CA ALA A 57 4.55 13.66 5.85
C ALA A 57 5.44 13.20 7.02
N ALA A 58 4.87 12.43 7.96
CA ALA A 58 5.63 11.83 9.05
C ALA A 58 6.68 10.81 8.55
N ASP A 59 6.29 9.96 7.59
CA ASP A 59 7.22 9.00 6.97
C ASP A 59 8.36 9.72 6.23
N LEU A 60 8.07 10.83 5.53
CA LEU A 60 9.07 11.66 4.84
C LEU A 60 10.02 12.35 5.82
N ALA A 61 9.49 12.90 6.91
CA ALA A 61 10.30 13.54 7.95
C ALA A 61 11.26 12.54 8.62
N ALA A 62 10.81 11.30 8.85
CA ALA A 62 11.62 10.24 9.44
C ALA A 62 12.62 9.62 8.44
N MET A 63 12.31 9.65 7.15
CA MET A 63 13.14 9.10 6.06
C MET A 63 13.27 10.15 4.93
N PRO A 64 14.09 11.21 5.11
CA PRO A 64 14.23 12.30 4.13
C PRO A 64 14.74 11.82 2.77
N ASP A 65 14.27 12.43 1.69
CA ASP A 65 14.52 11.99 0.31
C ASP A 65 15.97 11.70 -0.05
N PRO A 66 16.95 12.57 0.21
CA PRO A 66 18.34 12.29 -0.18
C PRO A 66 18.88 11.03 0.49
N ALA A 67 18.72 10.94 1.81
CA ALA A 67 19.20 9.79 2.60
C ALA A 67 18.44 8.50 2.25
N PHE A 68 17.13 8.62 2.02
CA PHE A 68 16.31 7.48 1.63
C PHE A 68 16.67 6.95 0.24
N ALA A 69 16.91 7.82 -0.74
CA ALA A 69 17.32 7.42 -2.08
C ALA A 69 18.67 6.69 -2.07
N GLU A 70 19.63 7.17 -1.29
CA GLU A 70 20.93 6.51 -1.11
C GLU A 70 20.79 5.13 -0.46
N ALA A 71 20.03 5.05 0.64
CA ALA A 71 19.77 3.79 1.33
C ALA A 71 19.04 2.79 0.42
N LEU A 72 18.04 3.24 -0.33
CA LEU A 72 17.30 2.41 -1.28
C LEU A 72 18.20 1.89 -2.42
N ALA A 73 19.11 2.70 -2.95
CA ALA A 73 20.07 2.27 -3.96
C ALA A 73 21.01 1.17 -3.42
N ARG A 74 21.41 1.27 -2.16
CA ARG A 74 22.32 0.31 -1.50
C ARG A 74 21.63 -0.96 -1.02
N LEU A 75 20.44 -0.85 -0.42
CA LEU A 75 19.74 -1.95 0.24
C LEU A 75 18.66 -2.60 -0.65
N GLY A 76 18.34 -1.94 -1.78
CA GLY A 76 17.20 -2.32 -2.60
C GLY A 76 15.85 -2.01 -1.92
N PRO A 77 14.73 -2.41 -2.54
CA PRO A 77 13.38 -2.21 -1.99
C PRO A 77 13.07 -3.24 -0.91
N ASP A 78 13.89 -3.28 0.14
CA ASP A 78 13.73 -4.14 1.30
C ASP A 78 13.18 -3.33 2.49
N PRO A 79 11.89 -3.49 2.86
CA PRO A 79 11.28 -2.70 3.92
C PRO A 79 11.92 -2.93 5.30
N LEU A 80 12.37 -4.15 5.60
CA LEU A 80 13.00 -4.45 6.89
C LEU A 80 14.38 -3.81 7.00
N ALA A 81 15.19 -3.95 5.96
CA ALA A 81 16.52 -3.36 5.93
C ALA A 81 16.46 -1.83 6.01
N LEU A 82 15.52 -1.21 5.27
CA LEU A 82 15.32 0.23 5.29
C LEU A 82 14.76 0.71 6.63
N ALA A 83 13.77 0.00 7.20
CA ALA A 83 13.25 0.33 8.52
C ALA A 83 14.34 0.30 9.60
N GLY A 84 15.21 -0.73 9.57
CA GLY A 84 16.36 -0.84 10.46
C GLY A 84 17.38 0.29 10.26
N ALA A 85 17.64 0.69 9.01
CA ALA A 85 18.60 1.76 8.71
C ALA A 85 18.16 3.14 9.22
N PHE A 86 16.85 3.40 9.28
CA PHE A 86 16.28 4.67 9.74
C PHE A 86 15.69 4.63 11.15
N GLY A 87 15.63 3.45 11.78
CA GLY A 87 15.01 3.30 13.10
C GLY A 87 13.51 3.59 13.11
N VAL A 88 12.79 3.26 12.03
CA VAL A 88 11.37 3.53 11.86
C VAL A 88 10.53 2.25 11.88
N PRO A 89 9.21 2.35 12.11
CA PRO A 89 8.30 1.21 11.96
C PRO A 89 8.38 0.62 10.54
N VAL A 90 8.30 -0.71 10.45
CA VAL A 90 8.46 -1.42 9.16
C VAL A 90 7.43 -0.97 8.12
N LEU A 91 6.18 -0.74 8.53
CA LEU A 91 5.13 -0.27 7.62
C LEU A 91 5.40 1.13 7.05
N ALA A 92 6.12 1.98 7.79
CA ALA A 92 6.56 3.27 7.27
C ALA A 92 7.50 3.09 6.06
N ALA A 93 8.43 2.12 6.14
CA ALA A 93 9.31 1.79 5.03
C ALA A 93 8.54 1.21 3.83
N PHE A 94 7.52 0.37 4.05
CA PHE A 94 6.64 -0.11 2.98
C PHE A 94 6.00 1.06 2.23
N ARG A 95 5.37 2.01 2.95
CA ARG A 95 4.75 3.19 2.35
C ARG A 95 5.78 4.05 1.62
N ARG A 96 6.91 4.30 2.27
CA ARG A 96 7.97 5.15 1.72
C ARG A 96 8.60 4.58 0.45
N ILE A 97 8.72 3.25 0.32
CA ILE A 97 9.17 2.57 -0.90
C ILE A 97 8.14 2.69 -2.01
N ALA A 98 6.88 2.33 -1.70
CA ALA A 98 5.85 2.16 -2.73
C ALA A 98 5.21 3.47 -3.17
N LEU A 99 4.95 4.40 -2.23
CA LEU A 99 4.18 5.62 -2.49
C LEU A 99 5.04 6.78 -2.97
N ARG A 100 6.31 6.54 -3.33
CA ARG A 100 7.12 7.54 -4.03
C ARG A 100 6.59 7.74 -5.45
N PRO A 101 6.58 8.99 -5.95
CA PRO A 101 6.28 9.27 -7.35
C PRO A 101 7.12 8.41 -8.30
N GLY A 102 6.51 7.86 -9.33
CA GLY A 102 7.20 7.05 -10.32
C GLY A 102 7.80 5.73 -9.81
N SER A 103 7.48 5.25 -8.61
CA SER A 103 8.06 4.01 -8.05
C SER A 103 7.73 2.76 -8.88
N GLY A 104 6.60 2.75 -9.59
CA GLY A 104 6.11 1.60 -10.34
C GLY A 104 5.74 0.38 -9.49
N LEU A 105 5.89 0.47 -8.16
CA LEU A 105 5.63 -0.62 -7.22
C LEU A 105 4.21 -0.54 -6.70
N GLY A 106 3.61 -1.71 -6.45
CA GLY A 106 2.30 -1.82 -5.80
C GLY A 106 2.42 -1.93 -4.29
N LEU A 107 1.35 -1.48 -3.61
CA LEU A 107 1.20 -1.60 -2.17
C LEU A 107 -0.24 -1.95 -1.82
N LEU A 108 -0.40 -2.95 -0.98
CA LEU A 108 -1.67 -3.25 -0.32
C LEU A 108 -1.47 -3.13 1.19
N LEU A 109 -2.38 -2.43 1.84
CA LEU A 109 -2.49 -2.40 3.30
C LEU A 109 -3.81 -3.02 3.71
N CYS A 110 -3.83 -3.74 4.83
CA CYS A 110 -5.07 -4.22 5.44
C CYS A 110 -5.02 -4.06 6.96
N ASP A 111 -6.21 -3.98 7.55
CA ASP A 111 -6.40 -4.00 9.00
C ASP A 111 -6.33 -5.43 9.57
N GLY A 112 -6.51 -5.56 10.88
CA GLY A 112 -6.49 -6.84 11.59
C GLY A 112 -7.60 -7.81 11.21
N ALA A 113 -8.66 -7.33 10.55
CA ALA A 113 -9.75 -8.14 10.00
C ALA A 113 -9.46 -8.62 8.55
N GLY A 114 -8.36 -8.16 7.95
CA GLY A 114 -8.02 -8.45 6.57
C GLY A 114 -8.74 -7.56 5.56
N THR A 115 -9.40 -6.48 6.01
CA THR A 115 -10.01 -5.50 5.13
C THR A 115 -8.93 -4.62 4.51
N LEU A 116 -8.90 -4.53 3.18
CA LEU A 116 -7.95 -3.65 2.49
C LEU A 116 -8.25 -2.19 2.81
N THR A 117 -7.27 -1.49 3.36
CA THR A 117 -7.38 -0.08 3.76
C THR A 117 -6.73 0.87 2.77
N LEU A 118 -5.78 0.38 1.96
CA LEU A 118 -5.15 1.11 0.87
C LEU A 118 -4.70 0.17 -0.23
N ARG A 119 -4.93 0.59 -1.48
CA ARG A 119 -4.52 -0.13 -2.68
C ARG A 119 -3.78 0.82 -3.64
N LYS A 120 -2.51 0.57 -3.85
CA LYS A 120 -1.75 1.12 -4.98
C LYS A 120 -1.39 -0.02 -5.92
N THR A 121 -1.82 0.06 -7.16
CA THR A 121 -1.55 -0.98 -8.15
C THR A 121 -0.10 -0.91 -8.66
N ALA A 122 0.44 -2.04 -9.14
CA ALA A 122 1.62 -2.07 -9.97
C ALA A 122 1.22 -2.40 -11.42
N ALA A 123 2.05 -2.05 -12.38
CA ALA A 123 1.77 -2.39 -13.78
C ALA A 123 1.57 -3.90 -13.97
N GLY A 124 0.43 -4.29 -14.49
CA GLY A 124 0.05 -5.69 -14.70
C GLY A 124 -0.45 -6.42 -13.44
N PHE A 125 -0.49 -5.78 -12.28
CA PHE A 125 -1.09 -6.31 -11.07
C PHE A 125 -2.29 -5.45 -10.66
N SER A 126 -3.48 -6.01 -10.76
CA SER A 126 -4.70 -5.35 -10.28
C SER A 126 -5.20 -6.04 -9.01
N SER A 127 -5.57 -5.23 -8.02
CA SER A 127 -6.29 -5.72 -6.85
C SER A 127 -7.81 -5.65 -7.11
N PRO A 128 -8.60 -6.61 -6.61
CA PRO A 128 -10.04 -6.55 -6.77
C PRO A 128 -10.61 -5.30 -6.09
N ARG A 129 -11.47 -4.57 -6.80
CA ARG A 129 -12.22 -3.43 -6.25
C ARG A 129 -13.32 -3.88 -5.30
N PHE A 130 -13.98 -4.97 -5.67
CA PHE A 130 -15.10 -5.56 -4.92
C PHE A 130 -14.81 -7.03 -4.66
N GLY A 131 -15.25 -7.54 -3.53
CA GLY A 131 -15.03 -8.92 -3.13
C GLY A 131 -13.76 -9.13 -2.30
N ALA A 132 -13.55 -10.38 -1.90
CA ALA A 132 -12.39 -10.75 -1.10
C ALA A 132 -11.13 -10.72 -1.96
N ALA A 133 -10.07 -10.10 -1.47
CA ALA A 133 -8.72 -10.29 -1.98
C ALA A 133 -8.36 -11.78 -1.90
N CYS A 134 -7.50 -12.26 -2.81
CA CYS A 134 -7.11 -13.67 -2.84
C CYS A 134 -6.54 -14.08 -1.48
N PRO A 135 -7.14 -15.04 -0.76
CA PRO A 135 -6.68 -15.45 0.57
C PRO A 135 -5.28 -16.08 0.56
N LEU A 136 -4.78 -16.45 -0.62
CA LEU A 136 -3.43 -17.00 -0.80
C LEU A 136 -2.34 -15.93 -0.90
N TRP A 137 -2.71 -14.64 -0.88
CA TRP A 137 -1.69 -13.60 -0.94
C TRP A 137 -0.82 -13.58 0.32
N PRO A 138 0.47 -13.30 0.18
CA PRO A 138 1.40 -13.16 1.30
C PRO A 138 0.94 -12.17 2.37
N LEU A 139 0.11 -11.19 2.00
CA LEU A 139 -0.53 -10.25 2.91
C LEU A 139 -1.29 -10.96 4.05
N PHE A 140 -2.12 -11.95 3.71
CA PHE A 140 -2.91 -12.68 4.72
C PHE A 140 -2.07 -13.68 5.49
N THR A 141 -1.03 -14.25 4.87
CA THR A 141 -0.05 -15.06 5.59
C THR A 141 0.67 -14.22 6.65
N ALA A 142 1.09 -12.99 6.30
CA ALA A 142 1.71 -12.07 7.24
C ALA A 142 0.76 -11.68 8.38
N LEU A 143 -0.54 -11.45 8.08
CA LEU A 143 -1.54 -11.11 9.08
C LEU A 143 -1.74 -12.22 10.14
N THR A 144 -1.62 -13.49 9.74
CA THR A 144 -1.67 -14.63 10.67
C THR A 144 -0.37 -14.87 11.44
N ARG A 145 0.75 -14.22 11.01
CA ARG A 145 2.08 -14.37 11.60
C ARG A 145 2.70 -13.00 11.87
N PRO A 146 2.14 -12.21 12.79
CA PRO A 146 2.64 -10.88 13.10
C PRO A 146 4.14 -10.88 13.39
N GLU A 147 4.82 -9.78 13.08
CA GLU A 147 6.26 -9.54 13.27
C GLU A 147 7.17 -10.56 12.53
N THR A 148 6.58 -11.34 11.59
CA THR A 148 7.32 -12.32 10.78
C THR A 148 7.29 -11.89 9.31
N PRO A 149 8.45 -11.67 8.67
CA PRO A 149 8.49 -11.33 7.25
C PRO A 149 8.06 -12.50 6.38
N VAL A 150 7.32 -12.20 5.31
CA VAL A 150 6.86 -13.17 4.32
C VAL A 150 7.31 -12.69 2.95
N GLU A 151 8.01 -13.53 2.20
CA GLU A 151 8.31 -13.28 0.79
C GLU A 151 7.79 -14.45 -0.05
N ALA A 152 7.15 -14.15 -1.17
CA ALA A 152 6.67 -15.14 -2.12
C ALA A 152 6.64 -14.57 -3.54
N VAL A 153 6.51 -15.44 -4.52
CA VAL A 153 6.22 -15.08 -5.90
C VAL A 153 4.74 -15.30 -6.18
N ILE A 154 4.08 -14.26 -6.66
CA ILE A 154 2.71 -14.31 -7.14
C ILE A 154 2.78 -14.45 -8.67
N ALA A 155 2.17 -15.48 -9.21
CA ALA A 155 1.94 -15.65 -10.65
C ALA A 155 0.47 -15.39 -10.95
N LEU A 156 0.19 -14.47 -11.87
CA LEU A 156 -1.17 -14.22 -12.33
C LEU A 156 -1.49 -15.17 -13.49
N PRO A 157 -2.75 -15.67 -13.57
CA PRO A 157 -3.17 -16.47 -14.70
C PRO A 157 -3.17 -15.68 -15.99
N GLY A 158 -2.84 -16.31 -17.12
CA GLY A 158 -2.88 -15.70 -18.43
C GLY A 158 -1.75 -16.19 -19.35
N PRO A 159 -1.85 -15.92 -20.68
CA PRO A 159 -0.92 -16.45 -21.67
C PRO A 159 0.55 -15.99 -21.47
N GLN A 160 0.77 -14.87 -20.82
CA GLN A 160 2.09 -14.33 -20.53
C GLN A 160 2.44 -14.36 -19.03
N GLY A 161 1.57 -14.89 -18.17
CA GLY A 161 1.81 -15.19 -16.77
C GLY A 161 2.63 -14.15 -16.00
N ALA A 162 2.12 -12.92 -15.87
CA ALA A 162 2.84 -11.88 -15.14
C ALA A 162 3.24 -12.36 -13.74
N ARG A 163 4.50 -12.17 -13.37
CA ARG A 163 5.05 -12.62 -12.09
C ARG A 163 5.51 -11.43 -11.28
N PHE A 164 5.24 -11.51 -9.97
CA PHE A 164 5.57 -10.47 -9.02
C PHE A 164 6.25 -11.08 -7.80
N ARG A 165 7.30 -10.44 -7.32
CA ARG A 165 7.79 -10.72 -5.97
C ARG A 165 6.93 -9.93 -5.00
N ALA A 166 6.37 -10.60 -4.02
CA ALA A 166 5.61 -9.98 -2.96
C ALA A 166 6.35 -10.11 -1.64
N ARG A 167 6.55 -9.00 -0.95
CA ARG A 167 7.07 -8.94 0.41
C ARG A 167 5.97 -8.45 1.32
N ALA A 168 5.67 -9.17 2.39
CA ALA A 168 4.62 -8.80 3.31
C ALA A 168 5.10 -8.86 4.75
N PHE A 169 4.49 -8.01 5.58
CA PHE A 169 4.76 -7.92 7.00
C PHE A 169 3.51 -7.43 7.73
N CYS A 170 3.25 -7.98 8.91
CA CYS A 170 2.21 -7.50 9.80
C CYS A 170 2.85 -6.91 11.06
N GLN A 171 2.52 -5.66 11.34
CA GLN A 171 2.96 -4.96 12.53
C GLN A 171 1.84 -4.91 13.56
N THR A 172 2.20 -5.16 14.81
CA THR A 172 1.27 -5.10 15.94
C THR A 172 1.54 -3.86 16.78
N ARG A 173 0.46 -3.19 17.22
CA ARG A 173 0.52 -2.03 18.10
C ARG A 173 -0.44 -2.23 19.28
N PHE A 174 -0.07 -1.69 20.43
CA PHE A 174 -0.86 -1.75 21.66
C PHE A 174 -1.13 -0.33 22.18
N PRO A 175 -2.02 0.46 21.52
CA PRO A 175 -2.36 1.79 22.00
C PRO A 175 -3.12 1.68 23.32
N GLY A 176 -2.57 2.04 24.42
CA GLY A 176 -3.14 1.83 25.77
C GLY A 176 -2.41 0.78 26.60
N GLY A 177 -1.27 0.31 26.11
CA GLY A 177 -0.41 -0.63 26.82
C GLY A 177 -1.08 -1.99 27.08
N PHE A 178 -0.78 -2.63 28.22
CA PHE A 178 -1.27 -3.97 28.55
C PHE A 178 -2.79 -4.12 28.62
N ARG A 179 -3.54 -3.02 28.77
CA ARG A 179 -5.00 -3.03 28.85
C ARG A 179 -5.69 -2.54 27.57
N GLY A 180 -4.90 -2.09 26.61
CA GLY A 180 -5.41 -1.61 25.33
C GLY A 180 -5.68 -2.76 24.36
N PRO A 181 -6.43 -2.51 23.30
CA PRO A 181 -6.64 -3.50 22.25
C PRO A 181 -5.32 -3.74 21.49
N GLU A 182 -5.16 -4.97 21.01
CA GLU A 182 -4.17 -5.27 19.99
C GLU A 182 -4.68 -4.76 18.63
N LEU A 183 -3.90 -3.90 17.99
CA LEU A 183 -4.16 -3.44 16.64
C LEU A 183 -3.13 -4.05 15.69
N ARG A 184 -3.61 -4.72 14.66
CA ARG A 184 -2.78 -5.28 13.58
C ARG A 184 -2.98 -4.50 12.30
N GLU A 185 -1.89 -4.22 11.61
CA GLU A 185 -1.89 -3.69 10.28
C GLU A 185 -0.88 -4.47 9.45
N ALA A 186 -1.27 -4.98 8.30
CA ALA A 186 -0.35 -5.69 7.41
C ALA A 186 -0.17 -4.93 6.10
N ALA A 187 1.05 -5.02 5.57
CA ALA A 187 1.45 -4.45 4.29
C ALA A 187 1.97 -5.54 3.36
N MET A 188 1.70 -5.41 2.06
CA MET A 188 2.31 -6.21 1.01
C MET A 188 2.83 -5.30 -0.10
N LEU A 189 4.15 -5.31 -0.31
CA LEU A 189 4.83 -4.66 -1.42
C LEU A 189 4.84 -5.60 -2.63
N ILE A 190 4.51 -5.07 -3.80
CA ILE A 190 4.42 -5.82 -5.05
C ILE A 190 5.46 -5.28 -6.01
N LEU A 191 6.43 -6.12 -6.36
CA LEU A 191 7.56 -5.79 -7.22
C LEU A 191 7.41 -6.58 -8.53
N PRO A 192 7.24 -5.91 -9.68
CA PRO A 192 7.24 -6.58 -10.96
C PRO A 192 8.55 -7.35 -11.19
N ILE A 193 8.45 -8.57 -11.69
CA ILE A 193 9.62 -9.37 -12.11
C ILE A 193 9.71 -9.23 -13.63
N ALA A 194 10.85 -8.72 -14.11
CA ALA A 194 11.09 -8.60 -15.54
C ALA A 194 10.99 -9.98 -16.23
N PRO A 195 10.34 -10.06 -17.42
CA PRO A 195 10.33 -11.30 -18.19
C PRO A 195 11.75 -11.75 -18.48
N GLY A 196 12.08 -13.01 -18.17
CA GLY A 196 13.40 -13.58 -18.47
C GLY A 196 14.40 -13.65 -17.31
N LEU A 197 14.11 -13.07 -16.14
CA LEU A 197 14.94 -13.35 -14.95
C LEU A 197 14.53 -14.71 -14.36
N ALA A 198 15.33 -15.74 -14.66
CA ALA A 198 15.25 -17.00 -13.93
C ALA A 198 15.64 -16.73 -12.48
N MET A 199 14.75 -17.03 -11.54
CA MET A 199 15.10 -17.06 -10.13
C MET A 199 16.10 -18.21 -9.94
N GLY A 200 17.33 -17.90 -9.54
CA GLY A 200 18.22 -18.91 -9.01
C GLY A 200 17.61 -19.63 -7.81
N PRO A 201 18.04 -20.86 -7.54
CA PRO A 201 17.53 -21.69 -6.46
C PRO A 201 17.67 -21.04 -5.09
#